data_0fc7da560f5f34794de6c2cd330a7458
#
_entry.id   0fc7da560f5f34794de6c2cd330a7458
#
_cell.length_a   1.000
_cell.length_b   1.000
_cell.length_c   1.000
_cell.angle_alpha   90.00
_cell.angle_beta   90.00
_cell.angle_gamma   90.00
#
_symmetry.space_group_name_H-M   'P 1'
#
loop_
_entity.id
_entity.type
_entity.pdbx_description
1 polymer ?
#
loop_
_entity_poly.entity_id
_entity_poly.type
_entity_poly.pdbx_seq_one_letter_code
_entity_poly.pdbx_strand_id
1 'polypeptide(L)'
;MTDPYAFRPEDDGYHQLSDDPYETETNWWSWNVPERQIGGWIHAPYYPNRKTVTWRIFVWDARGYDPARMAYYKKQDEAPMPDNPDLRDITFPAGGYALRMIEPGMKYAIHYQDADRDFALDFTFTGLHPPRRFEPGEPPFIHTPHYDQLGRIEGTMRLAGEDITLDCLSVRDRTWGPRGGPYAQSRKQSYASDLDRVHEPGGPRWREIERERGRGRIQYIFGHADAATGFLGFVRPQDGDAQGWSPMNGGYLLRDGGYGNLAKRGSRMRVWRDPGTGWASHMDVELLDTDGRAMHAEGTAVTRMSEAGYGTNQLMRWHFDGKIGWGEDQDVWNPKHFVRMLDALRTSR
;
A
#
# COMPACT_ATOMS: atom_id res chain seq x y z
N MET A 1 -31.42 -5.55 2.27
CA MET A 1 -30.34 -6.07 1.42
C MET A 1 -29.07 -5.88 2.21
N THR A 2 -28.29 -6.96 2.41
CA THR A 2 -26.97 -6.85 3.03
C THR A 2 -26.04 -6.11 2.05
N ASP A 3 -25.30 -5.14 2.55
CA ASP A 3 -24.27 -4.43 1.78
C ASP A 3 -23.27 -5.46 1.25
N PRO A 4 -23.13 -5.64 -0.08
CA PRO A 4 -22.20 -6.62 -0.65
C PRO A 4 -20.74 -6.26 -0.43
N TYR A 5 -20.45 -5.04 0.02
CA TYR A 5 -19.12 -4.51 0.31
C TYR A 5 -18.80 -4.49 1.81
N ALA A 6 -19.77 -4.86 2.65
CA ALA A 6 -19.50 -5.00 4.07
C ALA A 6 -18.42 -6.08 4.29
N PHE A 7 -17.46 -5.74 5.14
CA PHE A 7 -16.45 -6.68 5.59
C PHE A 7 -17.12 -7.90 6.23
N ARG A 8 -16.56 -9.06 5.95
CA ARG A 8 -16.94 -10.33 6.57
C ARG A 8 -15.72 -10.91 7.28
N PRO A 9 -15.89 -11.58 8.43
CA PRO A 9 -14.76 -12.20 9.12
C PRO A 9 -13.95 -13.16 8.25
N GLU A 10 -14.60 -13.78 7.25
CA GLU A 10 -13.99 -14.68 6.29
C GLU A 10 -13.03 -13.96 5.35
N ASP A 11 -13.19 -12.64 5.16
CA ASP A 11 -12.32 -11.81 4.31
C ASP A 11 -10.89 -11.69 4.89
N ASP A 12 -10.69 -12.03 6.17
CA ASP A 12 -9.37 -12.19 6.78
C ASP A 12 -8.81 -13.61 6.68
N GLY A 13 -9.62 -14.55 6.23
CA GLY A 13 -9.24 -15.93 6.01
C GLY A 13 -8.56 -16.18 4.67
N TYR A 14 -8.43 -17.43 4.34
CA TYR A 14 -7.92 -17.88 3.05
C TYR A 14 -9.05 -17.94 2.02
N HIS A 15 -8.77 -17.40 0.85
CA HIS A 15 -9.67 -17.48 -0.30
C HIS A 15 -9.03 -18.37 -1.36
N GLN A 16 -9.58 -19.54 -1.59
CA GLN A 16 -9.19 -20.35 -2.74
C GLN A 16 -10.12 -19.99 -3.91
N LEU A 17 -9.68 -19.10 -4.77
CA LEU A 17 -10.50 -18.59 -5.88
C LEU A 17 -10.23 -19.33 -7.19
N SER A 18 -9.03 -19.86 -7.40
CA SER A 18 -8.63 -20.56 -8.63
C SER A 18 -7.46 -21.51 -8.39
N ASP A 19 -7.11 -22.31 -9.42
CA ASP A 19 -5.90 -23.14 -9.42
C ASP A 19 -4.67 -22.39 -9.98
N ASP A 20 -4.75 -21.07 -10.18
CA ASP A 20 -3.65 -20.27 -10.68
C ASP A 20 -2.49 -20.29 -9.68
N PRO A 21 -1.27 -20.70 -10.07
CA PRO A 21 -0.10 -20.71 -9.19
C PRO A 21 0.26 -19.32 -8.63
N TYR A 22 -0.29 -18.26 -9.21
CA TYR A 22 -0.10 -16.88 -8.76
C TYR A 22 -1.32 -16.32 -8.01
N GLU A 23 -2.26 -17.17 -7.65
CA GLU A 23 -3.28 -16.79 -6.67
C GLU A 23 -2.57 -16.27 -5.43
N THR A 24 -2.95 -15.09 -5.00
CA THR A 24 -2.19 -14.35 -3.99
C THR A 24 -3.12 -13.84 -2.90
N GLU A 25 -2.69 -14.00 -1.68
CA GLU A 25 -3.26 -13.36 -0.50
C GLU A 25 -2.22 -12.40 0.06
N THR A 26 -2.59 -11.21 0.50
CA THR A 26 -1.62 -10.29 1.10
C THR A 26 -2.06 -9.81 2.46
N ASN A 27 -1.09 -9.59 3.33
CA ASN A 27 -1.23 -8.74 4.51
C ASN A 27 -0.14 -7.66 4.45
N TRP A 28 -0.54 -6.43 4.68
CA TRP A 28 0.37 -5.31 4.81
C TRP A 28 0.01 -4.48 6.04
N TRP A 29 1.04 -4.06 6.77
CA TRP A 29 0.93 -3.27 7.99
C TRP A 29 2.00 -2.20 7.92
N SER A 30 1.65 -0.93 8.11
CA SER A 30 2.64 0.13 8.21
C SER A 30 2.62 0.77 9.59
N TRP A 31 3.73 1.38 9.95
CA TRP A 31 3.86 2.16 11.18
C TRP A 31 4.81 3.33 10.98
N ASN A 32 4.75 4.28 11.89
CA ASN A 32 5.68 5.40 11.91
C ASN A 32 6.05 5.82 13.33
N VAL A 33 7.23 6.44 13.45
CA VAL A 33 7.72 7.06 14.69
C VAL A 33 8.17 8.48 14.31
N PRO A 34 7.23 9.44 14.28
CA PRO A 34 7.45 10.77 13.70
C PRO A 34 8.59 11.55 14.34
N GLU A 35 8.72 11.51 15.67
CA GLU A 35 9.75 12.21 16.43
C GLU A 35 11.16 11.72 16.11
N ARG A 36 11.27 10.51 15.54
CA ARG A 36 12.52 9.91 15.07
C ARG A 36 12.64 9.91 13.54
N GLN A 37 11.63 10.40 12.86
CA GLN A 37 11.54 10.37 11.40
C GLN A 37 11.67 8.96 10.81
N ILE A 38 11.13 7.96 11.51
CA ILE A 38 11.14 6.56 11.10
C ILE A 38 9.80 6.22 10.44
N GLY A 39 9.87 5.59 9.28
CA GLY A 39 8.78 4.85 8.65
C GLY A 39 9.11 3.37 8.56
N GLY A 40 8.09 2.52 8.59
CA GLY A 40 8.30 1.10 8.45
C GLY A 40 7.05 0.36 8.02
N TRP A 41 7.23 -0.80 7.41
CA TRP A 41 6.13 -1.70 7.11
C TRP A 41 6.56 -3.16 7.01
N ILE A 42 5.61 -4.05 7.18
CA ILE A 42 5.72 -5.47 6.88
C ILE A 42 4.69 -5.85 5.84
N HIS A 43 5.09 -6.61 4.85
CA HIS A 43 4.25 -7.07 3.76
C HIS A 43 4.49 -8.55 3.51
N ALA A 44 3.43 -9.32 3.50
CA ALA A 44 3.47 -10.77 3.28
C ALA A 44 2.50 -11.17 2.17
N PRO A 45 2.94 -11.26 0.90
CA PRO A 45 2.25 -11.98 -0.15
C PRO A 45 2.38 -13.50 0.06
N TYR A 46 1.25 -14.15 0.23
CA TYR A 46 1.10 -15.60 0.31
C TYR A 46 0.66 -16.14 -1.05
N TYR A 47 1.22 -17.25 -1.46
CA TYR A 47 0.88 -17.94 -2.70
C TYR A 47 0.35 -19.34 -2.35
N PRO A 48 -0.95 -19.49 -2.06
CA PRO A 48 -1.53 -20.73 -1.53
C PRO A 48 -1.27 -21.95 -2.42
N ASN A 49 -1.44 -21.77 -3.73
CA ASN A 49 -1.28 -22.86 -4.71
C ASN A 49 0.17 -23.28 -4.93
N ARG A 50 1.12 -22.45 -4.51
CA ARG A 50 2.57 -22.75 -4.52
C ARG A 50 3.08 -23.19 -3.16
N LYS A 51 2.27 -23.04 -2.11
CA LYS A 51 2.65 -23.26 -0.71
C LYS A 51 3.88 -22.45 -0.29
N THR A 52 3.96 -21.20 -0.79
CA THR A 52 5.06 -20.29 -0.49
C THR A 52 4.55 -18.94 -0.04
N VAL A 53 5.40 -18.23 0.69
CA VAL A 53 5.19 -16.84 1.05
C VAL A 53 6.45 -16.04 0.73
N THR A 54 6.27 -14.84 0.18
CA THR A 54 7.32 -13.83 0.15
C THR A 54 6.99 -12.81 1.22
N TRP A 55 7.85 -12.65 2.20
CA TRP A 55 7.64 -11.62 3.20
C TRP A 55 8.83 -10.67 3.27
N ARG A 56 8.54 -9.43 3.63
CA ARG A 56 9.52 -8.37 3.69
C ARG A 56 9.17 -7.40 4.81
N ILE A 57 10.22 -6.91 5.48
CA ILE A 57 10.13 -5.90 6.52
C ILE A 57 11.17 -4.83 6.20
N PHE A 58 10.72 -3.60 6.10
CA PHE A 58 11.58 -2.46 5.84
C PHE A 58 11.35 -1.39 6.90
N VAL A 59 12.46 -0.83 7.40
CA VAL A 59 12.44 0.33 8.28
C VAL A 59 13.42 1.34 7.71
N TRP A 60 12.97 2.54 7.48
CA TRP A 60 13.78 3.62 6.92
C TRP A 60 13.72 4.85 7.81
N ASP A 61 14.78 5.61 7.75
CA ASP A 61 14.97 6.87 8.45
C ASP A 61 15.83 7.83 7.63
N ALA A 62 16.36 8.89 8.25
CA ALA A 62 17.20 9.87 7.59
C ALA A 62 18.60 9.35 7.17
N ARG A 63 19.00 8.14 7.58
CA ARG A 63 20.34 7.59 7.27
C ARG A 63 20.48 7.16 5.82
N GLY A 64 19.40 6.76 5.18
CA GLY A 64 19.45 6.38 3.77
C GLY A 64 18.19 5.66 3.29
N TYR A 65 18.11 5.51 2.00
CA TYR A 65 16.87 5.07 1.32
C TYR A 65 17.00 3.73 0.58
N ASP A 66 18.19 3.25 0.32
CA ASP A 66 18.39 1.99 -0.39
C ASP A 66 18.57 0.81 0.58
N PRO A 67 18.44 -0.44 0.13
CA PRO A 67 18.53 -1.62 0.98
C PRO A 67 19.80 -1.72 1.83
N ALA A 68 20.90 -1.12 1.39
CA ALA A 68 22.19 -1.15 2.12
C ALA A 68 22.25 -0.10 3.24
N ARG A 69 21.42 0.94 3.17
CA ARG A 69 21.43 2.09 4.10
C ARG A 69 20.15 2.28 4.90
N MET A 70 19.08 1.53 4.60
CA MET A 70 17.90 1.50 5.46
C MET A 70 18.26 1.09 6.89
N ALA A 71 17.49 1.59 7.84
CA ALA A 71 17.63 1.22 9.25
C ALA A 71 17.49 -0.29 9.46
N TYR A 72 16.56 -0.91 8.74
CA TYR A 72 16.42 -2.36 8.65
C TYR A 72 15.85 -2.76 7.29
N TYR A 73 16.40 -3.81 6.71
CA TYR A 73 15.92 -4.41 5.48
C TYR A 73 15.99 -5.93 5.58
N LYS A 74 14.87 -6.58 5.42
CA LYS A 74 14.78 -8.04 5.31
C LYS A 74 13.77 -8.38 4.21
N LYS A 75 14.15 -9.30 3.35
CA LYS A 75 13.28 -9.86 2.34
C LYS A 75 13.55 -11.35 2.25
N GLN A 76 12.50 -12.13 2.27
CA GLN A 76 12.56 -13.58 2.11
C GLN A 76 11.60 -13.97 0.99
N ASP A 77 12.15 -14.32 -0.14
CA ASP A 77 11.37 -14.79 -1.28
C ASP A 77 11.07 -16.29 -1.13
N GLU A 78 9.84 -16.65 -1.46
CA GLU A 78 9.40 -18.05 -1.61
C GLU A 78 9.70 -18.96 -0.41
N ALA A 79 9.61 -18.43 0.80
CA ALA A 79 9.71 -19.24 1.99
C ALA A 79 8.55 -20.25 2.05
N PRO A 80 8.77 -21.48 2.57
CA PRO A 80 7.69 -22.43 2.74
C PRO A 80 6.58 -21.89 3.64
N MET A 81 5.34 -22.12 3.26
CA MET A 81 4.20 -21.91 4.17
C MET A 81 4.12 -23.05 5.18
N PRO A 82 3.56 -22.81 6.38
CA PRO A 82 3.22 -23.89 7.30
C PRO A 82 2.27 -24.90 6.65
N ASP A 83 2.30 -26.16 7.09
CA ASP A 83 1.44 -27.20 6.55
C ASP A 83 -0.05 -26.92 6.74
N ASN A 84 -0.39 -26.16 7.74
CA ASN A 84 -1.77 -25.81 8.08
C ASN A 84 -1.91 -24.29 8.22
N PRO A 85 -1.75 -23.52 7.12
CA PRO A 85 -1.75 -22.07 7.17
C PRO A 85 -3.17 -21.54 7.40
N ASP A 86 -3.36 -20.77 8.45
CA ASP A 86 -4.53 -19.93 8.64
C ASP A 86 -4.07 -18.49 8.77
N LEU A 87 -4.42 -17.62 7.82
CA LEU A 87 -4.00 -16.21 7.84
C LEU A 87 -4.54 -15.44 9.05
N ARG A 88 -5.49 -16.00 9.76
CA ARG A 88 -5.99 -15.44 11.03
C ARG A 88 -5.13 -15.80 12.23
N ASP A 89 -4.37 -16.89 12.12
CA ASP A 89 -3.43 -17.31 13.15
C ASP A 89 -2.29 -18.11 12.49
N ILE A 90 -1.25 -17.41 12.06
CA ILE A 90 -0.14 -18.01 11.32
C ILE A 90 1.19 -17.67 11.97
N THR A 91 2.06 -18.67 12.04
CA THR A 91 3.45 -18.50 12.48
C THR A 91 4.37 -19.19 11.49
N PHE A 92 5.40 -18.46 11.05
CA PHE A 92 6.45 -18.97 10.17
C PHE A 92 7.66 -19.43 10.97
N PRO A 93 7.89 -20.74 11.15
CA PRO A 93 8.98 -21.22 11.99
C PRO A 93 10.37 -20.75 11.52
N ALA A 94 10.57 -20.66 10.21
CA ALA A 94 11.84 -20.28 9.61
C ALA A 94 12.04 -18.76 9.52
N GLY A 95 11.03 -17.95 9.83
CA GLY A 95 11.06 -16.50 9.59
C GLY A 95 10.84 -15.61 10.80
N GLY A 96 10.50 -16.19 11.95
CA GLY A 96 10.24 -15.41 13.16
C GLY A 96 9.01 -14.49 13.10
N TYR A 97 8.20 -14.60 12.03
CA TYR A 97 6.99 -13.81 11.83
C TYR A 97 5.76 -14.58 12.29
N ALA A 98 4.92 -13.92 13.08
CA ALA A 98 3.61 -14.43 13.48
C ALA A 98 2.55 -13.32 13.38
N LEU A 99 1.37 -13.72 12.97
CA LEU A 99 0.17 -12.90 12.92
C LEU A 99 -0.97 -13.65 13.60
N ARG A 100 -1.66 -12.99 14.52
CA ARG A 100 -2.84 -13.53 15.18
C ARG A 100 -3.97 -12.53 15.18
N MET A 101 -5.11 -12.92 14.65
CA MET A 101 -6.36 -12.18 14.76
C MET A 101 -6.95 -12.38 16.16
N ILE A 102 -7.05 -11.31 16.93
CA ILE A 102 -7.62 -11.31 18.28
C ILE A 102 -9.13 -11.09 18.20
N GLU A 103 -9.54 -10.13 17.37
CA GLU A 103 -10.93 -9.78 17.13
C GLU A 103 -11.13 -9.64 15.59
N PRO A 104 -12.09 -10.37 15.01
CA PRO A 104 -12.30 -10.37 13.56
C PRO A 104 -12.49 -8.96 13.00
N GLY A 105 -11.69 -8.63 12.00
CA GLY A 105 -11.72 -7.35 11.31
C GLY A 105 -11.22 -6.16 12.14
N MET A 106 -10.96 -6.31 13.45
CA MET A 106 -10.69 -5.18 14.31
C MET A 106 -9.36 -5.24 15.04
N LYS A 107 -8.92 -6.41 15.51
CA LYS A 107 -7.73 -6.45 16.36
C LYS A 107 -6.79 -7.59 16.01
N TYR A 108 -5.51 -7.26 15.88
CA TYR A 108 -4.46 -8.19 15.45
C TYR A 108 -3.20 -7.99 16.27
N ALA A 109 -2.54 -9.11 16.62
CA ALA A 109 -1.19 -9.10 17.17
C ALA A 109 -0.21 -9.50 16.07
N ILE A 110 0.85 -8.72 15.92
CA ILE A 110 1.92 -8.96 14.98
C ILE A 110 3.23 -9.08 15.75
N HIS A 111 3.92 -10.17 15.53
CA HIS A 111 5.21 -10.43 16.13
C HIS A 111 6.23 -10.77 15.05
N TYR A 112 7.44 -10.26 15.20
CA TYR A 112 8.58 -10.65 14.39
C TYR A 112 9.86 -10.58 15.21
N GLN A 113 10.72 -11.58 15.09
CA GLN A 113 12.05 -11.61 15.66
C GLN A 113 13.05 -12.04 14.59
N ASP A 114 14.03 -11.20 14.27
CA ASP A 114 15.15 -11.61 13.41
C ASP A 114 16.10 -12.50 14.22
N ALA A 115 16.48 -13.64 13.62
CA ALA A 115 17.41 -14.58 14.26
C ALA A 115 18.88 -14.11 14.17
N ASP A 116 19.20 -13.28 13.17
CA ASP A 116 20.56 -12.92 12.80
C ASP A 116 20.93 -11.49 13.16
N ARG A 117 19.93 -10.64 13.41
CA ARG A 117 20.12 -9.21 13.66
C ARG A 117 19.35 -8.78 14.92
N ASP A 118 19.82 -7.72 15.52
CA ASP A 118 19.13 -7.08 16.66
C ASP A 118 17.94 -6.25 16.15
N PHE A 119 16.91 -6.95 15.70
CA PHE A 119 15.66 -6.38 15.26
C PHE A 119 14.48 -7.26 15.68
N ALA A 120 13.48 -6.64 16.27
CA ALA A 120 12.19 -7.28 16.61
C ALA A 120 11.05 -6.29 16.48
N LEU A 121 9.86 -6.82 16.23
CA LEU A 121 8.59 -6.11 16.28
C LEU A 121 7.62 -6.89 17.15
N ASP A 122 6.93 -6.19 18.01
CA ASP A 122 5.82 -6.72 18.81
C ASP A 122 4.78 -5.62 18.95
N PHE A 123 3.70 -5.70 18.19
CA PHE A 123 2.67 -4.68 18.25
C PHE A 123 1.27 -5.25 18.04
N THR A 124 0.31 -4.51 18.54
CA THR A 124 -1.10 -4.71 18.28
C THR A 124 -1.62 -3.62 17.33
N PHE A 125 -2.31 -4.03 16.29
CA PHE A 125 -3.13 -3.15 15.48
C PHE A 125 -4.58 -3.22 15.98
N THR A 126 -5.20 -2.07 16.23
CA THR A 126 -6.62 -1.95 16.57
C THR A 126 -7.30 -1.04 15.56
N GLY A 127 -8.23 -1.58 14.77
CA GLY A 127 -9.01 -0.82 13.80
C GLY A 127 -9.86 0.25 14.47
N LEU A 128 -9.88 1.45 13.95
CA LEU A 128 -10.77 2.53 14.41
C LEU A 128 -12.20 2.39 13.85
N HIS A 129 -12.34 1.64 12.79
CA HIS A 129 -13.61 1.30 12.14
C HIS A 129 -13.45 -0.06 11.46
N PRO A 130 -14.54 -0.76 11.11
CA PRO A 130 -14.48 -1.97 10.30
C PRO A 130 -13.76 -1.70 8.97
N PRO A 131 -13.03 -2.68 8.42
CA PRO A 131 -12.40 -2.54 7.12
C PRO A 131 -13.42 -2.15 6.07
N ARG A 132 -13.02 -1.27 5.15
CA ARG A 132 -13.85 -0.87 4.04
C ARG A 132 -13.32 -1.43 2.75
N ARG A 133 -14.13 -2.19 2.05
CA ARG A 133 -13.81 -2.72 0.72
C ARG A 133 -13.95 -1.62 -0.33
N PHE A 134 -13.08 -1.64 -1.33
CA PHE A 134 -13.29 -0.87 -2.54
C PHE A 134 -14.41 -1.50 -3.36
N GLU A 135 -15.18 -0.67 -4.03
CA GLU A 135 -16.21 -1.15 -4.94
C GLU A 135 -15.57 -1.90 -6.12
N PRO A 136 -16.16 -3.02 -6.58
CA PRO A 136 -15.71 -3.69 -7.79
C PRO A 136 -15.66 -2.73 -8.97
N GLY A 137 -14.55 -2.75 -9.70
CA GLY A 137 -14.33 -1.83 -10.81
C GLY A 137 -13.68 -0.50 -10.42
N GLU A 138 -13.42 -0.24 -9.14
CA GLU A 138 -12.65 0.93 -8.72
C GLU A 138 -11.15 0.70 -8.91
N PRO A 139 -10.45 1.59 -9.63
CA PRO A 139 -9.01 1.57 -9.66
C PRO A 139 -8.41 1.75 -8.25
N PRO A 140 -7.22 1.19 -7.99
CA PRO A 140 -6.40 0.39 -8.91
C PRO A 140 -6.76 -1.10 -8.90
N PHE A 141 -7.69 -1.55 -8.08
CA PHE A 141 -8.00 -2.95 -7.78
C PHE A 141 -9.23 -3.45 -8.53
N ILE A 142 -9.37 -3.07 -9.81
CA ILE A 142 -10.55 -3.36 -10.65
C ILE A 142 -10.98 -4.83 -10.65
N HIS A 143 -10.03 -5.75 -10.51
CA HIS A 143 -10.29 -7.18 -10.61
C HIS A 143 -9.89 -7.97 -9.36
N THR A 144 -9.43 -7.28 -8.33
CA THR A 144 -8.89 -7.92 -7.14
C THR A 144 -9.59 -7.31 -5.94
N PRO A 145 -10.34 -8.11 -5.16
CA PRO A 145 -10.89 -7.63 -3.92
C PRO A 145 -9.79 -7.04 -3.03
N HIS A 146 -10.08 -5.91 -2.45
CA HIS A 146 -9.13 -5.16 -1.65
C HIS A 146 -9.87 -4.38 -0.57
N TYR A 147 -9.25 -4.25 0.59
CA TYR A 147 -9.68 -3.29 1.58
C TYR A 147 -8.49 -2.68 2.31
N ASP A 148 -8.71 -1.48 2.78
CA ASP A 148 -7.85 -0.77 3.71
C ASP A 148 -8.60 -0.49 5.01
N GLN A 149 -7.84 -0.38 6.08
CA GLN A 149 -8.38 -0.03 7.38
C GLN A 149 -7.44 0.88 8.13
N LEU A 150 -7.96 2.03 8.57
CA LEU A 150 -7.24 2.86 9.54
C LEU A 150 -7.32 2.21 10.92
N GLY A 151 -6.21 2.22 11.61
CA GLY A 151 -6.10 1.70 12.97
C GLY A 151 -5.00 2.36 13.77
N ARG A 152 -4.97 2.05 15.03
CA ARG A 152 -3.89 2.40 15.96
C ARG A 152 -2.94 1.23 16.10
N ILE A 153 -1.66 1.51 16.04
CA ILE A 153 -0.58 0.59 16.34
C ILE A 153 0.02 0.96 17.69
N GLU A 154 0.06 -0.02 18.59
CA GLU A 154 0.64 0.12 19.93
C GLU A 154 1.57 -1.07 20.21
N GLY A 155 2.81 -0.79 20.62
CA GLY A 155 3.77 -1.85 20.91
C GLY A 155 5.20 -1.37 20.94
N THR A 156 6.12 -2.23 20.53
CA THR A 156 7.56 -1.96 20.56
C THR A 156 8.25 -2.43 19.29
N MET A 157 9.26 -1.69 18.90
CA MET A 157 10.23 -2.06 17.89
C MET A 157 11.62 -2.03 18.51
N ARG A 158 12.34 -3.15 18.47
CA ARG A 158 13.76 -3.18 18.80
C ARG A 158 14.55 -2.94 17.51
N LEU A 159 15.39 -1.93 17.52
CA LEU A 159 16.19 -1.54 16.35
C LEU A 159 17.59 -1.12 16.79
N ALA A 160 18.60 -1.87 16.37
CA ALA A 160 20.01 -1.58 16.61
C ALA A 160 20.34 -1.35 18.10
N GLY A 161 19.84 -2.20 18.99
CA GLY A 161 20.11 -2.15 20.44
C GLY A 161 19.14 -1.28 21.24
N GLU A 162 18.20 -0.62 20.59
CA GLU A 162 17.26 0.30 21.22
C GLU A 162 15.82 -0.23 21.13
N ASP A 163 15.08 -0.14 22.22
CA ASP A 163 13.65 -0.41 22.25
C ASP A 163 12.90 0.90 22.01
N ILE A 164 12.15 0.95 20.93
CA ILE A 164 11.39 2.11 20.46
C ILE A 164 9.91 1.83 20.63
N THR A 165 9.22 2.70 21.35
CA THR A 165 7.76 2.62 21.50
C THR A 165 7.10 2.91 20.16
N LEU A 166 6.14 2.07 19.76
CA LEU A 166 5.23 2.30 18.67
C LEU A 166 3.89 2.75 19.25
N ASP A 167 3.47 3.96 18.90
CA ASP A 167 2.14 4.51 19.18
C ASP A 167 1.75 5.47 18.07
N CYS A 168 1.10 4.93 17.02
CA CYS A 168 0.78 5.73 15.85
C CYS A 168 -0.56 5.32 15.24
N LEU A 169 -1.12 6.22 14.46
CA LEU A 169 -2.18 5.91 13.52
C LEU A 169 -1.56 5.50 12.19
N SER A 170 -2.04 4.40 11.65
CA SER A 170 -1.57 3.89 10.38
C SER A 170 -2.65 3.05 9.68
N VAL A 171 -2.26 2.41 8.60
CA VAL A 171 -3.18 1.65 7.76
C VAL A 171 -2.70 0.20 7.67
N ARG A 172 -3.64 -0.72 7.64
CA ARG A 172 -3.42 -2.07 7.12
C ARG A 172 -4.16 -2.29 5.82
N ASP A 173 -3.65 -3.16 4.96
CA ASP A 173 -4.34 -3.61 3.76
C ASP A 173 -4.42 -5.13 3.64
N ARG A 174 -5.40 -5.56 2.87
CA ARG A 174 -5.59 -6.91 2.39
C ARG A 174 -5.98 -6.89 0.92
N THR A 175 -5.38 -7.77 0.15
CA THR A 175 -5.78 -8.05 -1.23
C THR A 175 -5.75 -9.55 -1.44
N TRP A 176 -6.72 -10.08 -2.18
CA TRP A 176 -6.72 -11.48 -2.60
C TRP A 176 -7.15 -11.64 -4.06
N GLY A 177 -6.79 -12.78 -4.64
CA GLY A 177 -7.02 -13.09 -6.04
C GLY A 177 -5.75 -13.12 -6.86
N PRO A 178 -5.85 -13.46 -8.15
CA PRO A 178 -4.70 -13.59 -9.00
C PRO A 178 -3.98 -12.25 -9.18
N ARG A 179 -2.85 -12.11 -8.53
CA ARG A 179 -1.90 -11.03 -8.79
C ARG A 179 -0.87 -11.54 -9.76
N GLY A 180 -0.73 -10.87 -10.89
CA GLY A 180 0.34 -11.16 -11.80
C GLY A 180 1.63 -11.31 -11.01
N GLY A 181 2.21 -12.53 -11.01
CA GLY A 181 3.53 -12.78 -10.52
C GLY A 181 4.52 -11.78 -11.12
N PRO A 182 5.80 -11.78 -10.75
CA PRO A 182 6.77 -10.80 -11.22
C PRO A 182 6.75 -10.62 -12.76
N TYR A 183 6.09 -11.51 -13.46
CA TYR A 183 6.04 -11.56 -14.91
C TYR A 183 4.65 -11.45 -15.54
N ALA A 184 3.61 -11.14 -14.78
CA ALA A 184 2.24 -10.97 -15.32
C ALA A 184 1.70 -12.20 -16.08
N GLN A 185 2.23 -13.40 -15.83
CA GLN A 185 1.73 -14.61 -16.52
C GLN A 185 0.37 -15.02 -16.00
N SER A 186 0.09 -14.83 -14.71
CA SER A 186 -1.23 -15.07 -14.13
C SER A 186 -2.28 -14.11 -14.68
N ARG A 187 -1.90 -12.85 -14.95
CA ARG A 187 -2.79 -11.93 -15.68
C ARG A 187 -3.09 -12.41 -17.10
N LYS A 188 -2.23 -13.18 -17.71
CA LYS A 188 -2.55 -13.84 -18.97
C LYS A 188 -3.63 -14.91 -18.79
N GLN A 189 -3.69 -15.60 -17.66
CA GLN A 189 -4.63 -16.69 -17.43
C GLN A 189 -5.97 -16.23 -16.85
N SER A 190 -6.00 -15.31 -15.90
CA SER A 190 -7.26 -14.75 -15.39
C SER A 190 -7.98 -13.85 -16.41
N TYR A 191 -7.24 -13.33 -17.38
CA TYR A 191 -7.77 -12.64 -18.56
C TYR A 191 -7.71 -13.50 -19.82
N ALA A 192 -7.27 -14.79 -19.72
CA ALA A 192 -6.98 -15.61 -20.89
C ALA A 192 -8.20 -15.84 -21.76
N SER A 193 -9.39 -16.02 -21.19
CA SER A 193 -10.59 -16.16 -22.00
C SER A 193 -10.96 -14.90 -22.78
N ASP A 194 -10.62 -13.73 -22.25
CA ASP A 194 -10.88 -12.44 -22.92
C ASP A 194 -9.64 -11.89 -23.62
N LEU A 195 -8.44 -12.18 -23.14
CA LEU A 195 -7.20 -11.69 -23.68
C LEU A 195 -6.63 -12.57 -24.81
N ASP A 196 -6.87 -13.87 -24.80
CA ASP A 196 -6.48 -14.74 -25.92
C ASP A 196 -7.28 -14.45 -27.21
N ARG A 197 -8.50 -13.91 -27.04
CA ARG A 197 -9.28 -13.36 -28.17
C ARG A 197 -8.83 -11.98 -28.64
N VAL A 198 -7.96 -11.33 -27.90
CA VAL A 198 -7.55 -9.93 -28.08
C VAL A 198 -6.07 -9.80 -28.39
N HIS A 199 -5.32 -10.88 -28.29
CA HIS A 199 -3.85 -10.90 -28.39
C HIS A 199 -3.33 -11.25 -29.78
N GLU A 200 -3.94 -10.72 -30.81
CA GLU A 200 -3.15 -10.50 -32.01
C GLU A 200 -2.23 -9.29 -31.75
N PRO A 201 -0.89 -9.47 -31.76
CA PRO A 201 0.03 -8.35 -31.63
C PRO A 201 -0.32 -7.27 -32.65
N GLY A 202 -0.65 -6.07 -32.18
CA GLY A 202 -1.03 -4.94 -33.02
C GLY A 202 -2.54 -4.68 -33.16
N GLY A 203 -3.42 -5.48 -32.59
CA GLY A 203 -4.87 -5.23 -32.57
C GLY A 203 -5.26 -4.00 -31.74
N PRO A 204 -6.43 -3.39 -31.99
CA PRO A 204 -6.87 -2.15 -31.35
C PRO A 204 -6.90 -2.25 -29.81
N ARG A 205 -7.31 -3.39 -29.27
CA ARG A 205 -7.42 -3.62 -27.83
C ARG A 205 -6.05 -3.91 -27.17
N TRP A 206 -5.10 -4.46 -27.93
CA TRP A 206 -3.72 -4.56 -27.50
C TRP A 206 -3.10 -3.19 -27.23
N ARG A 207 -3.34 -2.23 -28.11
CA ARG A 207 -2.88 -0.84 -27.92
C ARG A 207 -3.56 -0.13 -26.76
N GLU A 208 -4.79 -0.51 -26.44
CA GLU A 208 -5.51 -0.02 -25.27
C GLU A 208 -4.96 -0.61 -23.98
N ILE A 209 -4.73 -1.92 -23.97
CA ILE A 209 -4.08 -2.63 -22.86
C ILE A 209 -2.62 -2.19 -22.68
N GLU A 210 -1.87 -1.99 -23.77
CA GLU A 210 -0.53 -1.42 -23.70
C GLU A 210 -0.55 0.03 -23.21
N ARG A 211 -1.53 0.83 -23.61
CA ARG A 211 -1.74 2.16 -23.05
C ARG A 211 -2.11 2.12 -21.57
N GLU A 212 -3.00 1.26 -21.17
CA GLU A 212 -3.37 1.08 -19.77
C GLU A 212 -2.22 0.51 -18.93
N ARG A 213 -1.46 -0.45 -19.47
CA ARG A 213 -0.23 -0.97 -18.85
C ARG A 213 0.91 0.05 -18.91
N GLY A 214 0.97 0.83 -19.98
CA GLY A 214 1.97 1.87 -20.20
C GLY A 214 1.80 3.07 -19.27
N ARG A 215 0.60 3.28 -18.73
CA ARG A 215 0.28 4.24 -17.66
C ARG A 215 0.65 3.72 -16.27
N GLY A 216 1.52 2.72 -16.18
CA GLY A 216 1.92 1.94 -15.02
C GLY A 216 2.57 2.72 -13.89
N ARG A 217 1.85 3.67 -13.33
CA ARG A 217 2.10 4.26 -12.03
C ARG A 217 0.89 4.01 -11.16
N ILE A 218 1.14 3.56 -9.96
CA ILE A 218 0.18 3.58 -8.85
C ILE A 218 0.80 4.44 -7.77
N GLN A 219 0.08 5.46 -7.36
CA GLN A 219 0.42 6.19 -6.15
C GLN A 219 -0.67 5.93 -5.12
N TYR A 220 -0.25 5.44 -3.98
CA TYR A 220 -1.06 5.15 -2.82
C TYR A 220 -0.61 6.11 -1.72
N ILE A 221 -1.51 6.97 -1.29
CA ILE A 221 -1.21 7.98 -0.28
C ILE A 221 -2.21 7.89 0.85
N PHE A 222 -1.75 8.07 2.06
CA PHE A 222 -2.62 8.23 3.21
C PHE A 222 -1.99 9.15 4.26
N GLY A 223 -2.85 9.70 5.10
CA GLY A 223 -2.43 10.51 6.23
C GLY A 223 -3.55 10.67 7.23
N HIS A 224 -3.20 10.68 8.51
CA HIS A 224 -4.16 10.79 9.60
C HIS A 224 -3.59 11.69 10.70
N ALA A 225 -4.38 12.67 11.12
CA ALA A 225 -4.04 13.52 12.24
C ALA A 225 -4.52 12.95 13.57
N ASP A 226 -5.72 12.36 13.55
CA ASP A 226 -6.35 11.71 14.71
C ASP A 226 -7.40 10.71 14.24
N ALA A 227 -8.13 10.11 15.18
CA ALA A 227 -9.19 9.14 14.93
C ALA A 227 -10.42 9.71 14.19
N ALA A 228 -10.48 11.02 13.97
CA ALA A 228 -11.59 11.70 13.33
C ALA A 228 -11.18 12.44 12.04
N THR A 229 -9.89 12.48 11.72
CA THR A 229 -9.35 13.30 10.61
C THR A 229 -8.24 12.55 9.87
N GLY A 230 -8.49 12.24 8.60
CA GLY A 230 -7.52 11.59 7.75
C GLY A 230 -8.07 11.22 6.38
N PHE A 231 -7.23 10.66 5.55
CA PHE A 231 -7.61 10.15 4.24
C PHE A 231 -6.72 9.03 3.77
N LEU A 232 -7.21 8.32 2.79
CA LEU A 232 -6.45 7.38 1.97
C LEU A 232 -6.91 7.56 0.53
N GLY A 233 -5.97 7.53 -0.42
CA GLY A 233 -6.32 7.69 -1.81
C GLY A 233 -5.38 7.01 -2.78
N PHE A 234 -5.94 6.64 -3.92
CA PHE A 234 -5.22 6.06 -5.05
C PHE A 234 -5.23 7.01 -6.21
N VAL A 235 -4.07 7.16 -6.83
CA VAL A 235 -3.90 8.01 -8.01
C VAL A 235 -3.24 7.17 -9.11
N ARG A 236 -3.81 7.27 -10.31
CA ARG A 236 -3.19 6.82 -11.55
C ARG A 236 -3.02 8.03 -12.45
N PRO A 237 -1.90 8.74 -12.34
CA PRO A 237 -1.66 9.91 -13.15
C PRO A 237 -1.66 9.54 -14.64
N GLN A 238 -2.20 10.44 -15.44
CA GLN A 238 -2.08 10.37 -16.89
C GLN A 238 -0.73 10.91 -17.34
N ASP A 239 -0.30 10.55 -18.55
CA ASP A 239 0.92 11.09 -19.13
C ASP A 239 0.87 12.63 -19.17
N GLY A 240 1.96 13.27 -18.74
CA GLY A 240 2.08 14.72 -18.72
C GLY A 240 1.87 15.39 -17.36
N ASP A 241 1.63 14.63 -16.32
CA ASP A 241 1.20 15.10 -15.01
C ASP A 241 2.32 15.64 -14.10
N ALA A 242 3.49 15.94 -14.63
CA ALA A 242 4.63 16.39 -13.81
C ALA A 242 4.37 17.70 -13.04
N GLN A 243 3.36 18.50 -13.42
CA GLN A 243 3.02 19.78 -12.79
C GLN A 243 1.50 20.05 -12.67
N GLY A 244 0.64 19.14 -13.05
CA GLY A 244 -0.83 19.27 -13.06
C GLY A 244 -1.52 18.54 -11.91
N TRP A 245 -2.80 18.80 -11.79
CA TRP A 245 -3.67 18.06 -10.89
C TRP A 245 -4.05 16.71 -11.51
N SER A 246 -3.86 15.64 -10.75
CA SER A 246 -4.32 14.29 -11.10
C SER A 246 -5.59 13.94 -10.35
N PRO A 247 -6.60 13.38 -11.00
CA PRO A 247 -7.78 12.88 -10.31
C PRO A 247 -7.42 11.69 -9.42
N MET A 248 -8.01 11.61 -8.24
CA MET A 248 -7.94 10.43 -7.39
C MET A 248 -8.97 9.41 -7.88
N ASN A 249 -8.57 8.14 -7.93
CA ASN A 249 -9.36 7.08 -8.56
C ASN A 249 -10.05 6.16 -7.55
N GLY A 250 -9.97 6.47 -6.27
CA GLY A 250 -10.56 5.71 -5.18
C GLY A 250 -9.91 6.07 -3.85
N GLY A 251 -10.49 5.60 -2.79
CA GLY A 251 -10.04 5.85 -1.44
C GLY A 251 -11.17 6.28 -0.51
N TYR A 252 -10.81 6.82 0.63
CA TYR A 252 -11.77 7.33 1.60
C TYR A 252 -11.33 8.67 2.22
N LEU A 253 -12.30 9.37 2.76
CA LEU A 253 -12.13 10.52 3.63
C LEU A 253 -12.67 10.17 5.03
N LEU A 254 -11.88 10.46 6.05
CA LEU A 254 -12.27 10.47 7.45
C LEU A 254 -12.31 11.93 7.91
N ARG A 255 -13.52 12.44 8.15
CA ARG A 255 -13.72 13.81 8.62
C ARG A 255 -14.81 13.85 9.69
N ASP A 256 -14.50 14.55 10.78
CA ASP A 256 -15.41 14.72 11.92
C ASP A 256 -15.92 13.37 12.48
N GLY A 257 -15.07 12.34 12.45
CA GLY A 257 -15.39 10.96 12.82
C GLY A 257 -16.28 10.22 11.82
N GLY A 258 -16.71 10.87 10.73
CA GLY A 258 -17.45 10.24 9.63
C GLY A 258 -16.52 9.68 8.56
N TYR A 259 -16.80 8.48 8.13
CA TYR A 259 -16.03 7.76 7.10
C TYR A 259 -16.84 7.66 5.80
N GLY A 260 -16.27 8.10 4.69
CA GLY A 260 -16.92 8.08 3.38
C GLY A 260 -15.97 7.76 2.24
N ASN A 261 -16.47 7.15 1.16
CA ASN A 261 -15.70 6.96 -0.07
C ASN A 261 -15.42 8.30 -0.74
N LEU A 262 -14.27 8.42 -1.37
CA LEU A 262 -13.97 9.57 -2.20
C LEU A 262 -14.92 9.63 -3.41
N ALA A 263 -15.44 10.80 -3.69
CA ALA A 263 -16.26 11.03 -4.86
C ALA A 263 -15.41 10.87 -6.13
N LYS A 264 -15.96 10.24 -7.18
CA LYS A 264 -15.29 10.03 -8.47
C LYS A 264 -14.89 11.35 -9.17
N ARG A 265 -15.49 12.44 -8.77
CA ARG A 265 -15.15 13.80 -9.22
C ARG A 265 -14.98 14.69 -8.01
N GLY A 266 -13.97 15.56 -8.04
CA GLY A 266 -13.71 16.53 -6.98
C GLY A 266 -12.51 16.19 -6.09
N SER A 267 -12.10 14.91 -6.04
CA SER A 267 -10.86 14.55 -5.35
C SER A 267 -9.70 14.52 -6.34
N ARG A 268 -8.64 15.24 -6.01
CA ARG A 268 -7.49 15.40 -6.89
C ARG A 268 -6.21 15.67 -6.10
N MET A 269 -5.07 15.39 -6.70
CA MET A 269 -3.75 15.60 -6.11
C MET A 269 -2.82 16.29 -7.09
N ARG A 270 -1.92 17.11 -6.56
CA ARG A 270 -0.79 17.68 -7.26
C ARG A 270 0.49 17.32 -6.52
N VAL A 271 1.53 16.95 -7.27
CA VAL A 271 2.81 16.50 -6.72
C VAL A 271 3.95 17.34 -7.25
N TRP A 272 4.77 17.86 -6.35
CA TRP A 272 6.06 18.45 -6.68
C TRP A 272 7.15 17.40 -6.47
N ARG A 273 8.07 17.36 -7.42
CA ARG A 273 9.12 16.34 -7.45
C ARG A 273 10.50 16.96 -7.45
N ASP A 274 11.41 16.28 -6.79
CA ASP A 274 12.84 16.57 -6.91
C ASP A 274 13.33 16.19 -8.31
N PRO A 275 13.87 17.13 -9.10
CA PRO A 275 14.27 16.85 -10.47
C PRO A 275 15.55 16.01 -10.60
N GLY A 276 16.29 15.83 -9.51
CA GLY A 276 17.45 14.93 -9.47
C GLY A 276 17.05 13.47 -9.36
N THR A 277 16.04 13.20 -8.53
CA THR A 277 15.59 11.85 -8.19
C THR A 277 14.24 11.46 -8.81
N GLY A 278 13.41 12.44 -9.16
CA GLY A 278 12.01 12.23 -9.59
C GLY A 278 11.05 11.92 -8.44
N TRP A 279 11.52 11.86 -7.22
CA TRP A 279 10.69 11.50 -6.06
C TRP A 279 9.85 12.67 -5.58
N ALA A 280 8.68 12.38 -5.05
CA ALA A 280 7.83 13.39 -4.48
C ALA A 280 8.51 14.09 -3.30
N SER A 281 8.39 15.42 -3.25
CA SER A 281 8.89 16.25 -2.16
C SER A 281 7.77 16.94 -1.40
N HIS A 282 6.73 17.32 -2.13
CA HIS A 282 5.55 17.97 -1.59
C HIS A 282 4.30 17.53 -2.36
N MET A 283 3.16 17.55 -1.70
CA MET A 283 1.86 17.22 -2.29
C MET A 283 0.81 18.17 -1.80
N ASP A 284 -0.15 18.42 -2.67
CA ASP A 284 -1.34 19.19 -2.41
C ASP A 284 -2.55 18.33 -2.80
N VAL A 285 -3.47 18.10 -1.86
CA VAL A 285 -4.55 17.12 -2.02
C VAL A 285 -5.88 17.80 -1.67
N GLU A 286 -6.78 17.82 -2.63
CA GLU A 286 -8.17 18.21 -2.44
C GLU A 286 -9.04 16.96 -2.43
N LEU A 287 -9.82 16.79 -1.40
CA LEU A 287 -10.65 15.61 -1.15
C LEU A 287 -12.12 16.01 -1.05
N LEU A 288 -12.95 15.23 -1.66
CA LEU A 288 -14.40 15.32 -1.57
C LEU A 288 -14.94 13.89 -1.46
N ASP A 289 -15.78 13.64 -0.48
CA ASP A 289 -16.43 12.32 -0.37
C ASP A 289 -17.83 12.31 -1.00
N THR A 290 -18.44 11.12 -1.02
CA THR A 290 -19.79 10.92 -1.56
C THR A 290 -20.88 11.60 -0.76
N ASP A 291 -20.61 11.99 0.49
CA ASP A 291 -21.52 12.71 1.37
C ASP A 291 -21.37 14.24 1.26
N GLY A 292 -20.45 14.70 0.39
CA GLY A 292 -20.19 16.12 0.15
C GLY A 292 -19.27 16.77 1.19
N ARG A 293 -18.60 15.97 2.04
CA ARG A 293 -17.59 16.49 2.97
C ARG A 293 -16.29 16.71 2.22
N ALA A 294 -15.69 17.87 2.43
CA ALA A 294 -14.45 18.25 1.76
C ALA A 294 -13.31 18.41 2.75
N MET A 295 -12.07 18.13 2.33
CA MET A 295 -10.86 18.38 3.09
C MET A 295 -9.73 18.78 2.15
N HIS A 296 -8.86 19.66 2.63
CA HIS A 296 -7.60 19.98 1.99
C HIS A 296 -6.46 19.44 2.86
N ALA A 297 -5.46 18.84 2.23
CA ALA A 297 -4.27 18.35 2.90
C ALA A 297 -3.00 18.71 2.12
N GLU A 298 -1.98 19.18 2.82
CA GLU A 298 -0.65 19.43 2.29
C GLU A 298 0.34 18.45 2.89
N GLY A 299 1.06 17.71 2.04
CA GLY A 299 2.02 16.70 2.44
C GLY A 299 3.46 17.10 2.13
N THR A 300 4.36 16.84 3.06
CA THR A 300 5.79 17.01 2.86
C THR A 300 6.50 15.70 3.17
N ALA A 301 7.34 15.25 2.25
CA ALA A 301 8.16 14.06 2.44
C ALA A 301 9.25 14.32 3.48
N VAL A 302 9.37 13.44 4.48
CA VAL A 302 10.32 13.58 5.59
C VAL A 302 11.50 12.62 5.40
N THR A 303 11.20 11.34 5.32
CA THR A 303 12.19 10.29 5.02
C THR A 303 11.62 9.33 4.00
N ARG A 304 12.49 8.57 3.36
CA ARG A 304 12.08 7.72 2.25
C ARG A 304 12.90 6.45 2.14
N MET A 305 12.32 5.45 1.50
CA MET A 305 13.04 4.28 1.05
C MET A 305 12.72 3.98 -0.42
N SER A 306 13.64 3.32 -1.09
CA SER A 306 13.44 2.80 -2.45
C SER A 306 14.19 1.49 -2.61
N GLU A 307 13.48 0.43 -2.99
CA GLU A 307 14.09 -0.86 -3.28
C GLU A 307 14.75 -0.88 -4.67
N ALA A 308 14.20 -0.14 -5.62
CA ALA A 308 14.61 -0.24 -7.02
C ALA A 308 14.74 1.11 -7.75
N GLY A 309 14.71 2.23 -7.05
CA GLY A 309 14.92 3.58 -7.61
C GLY A 309 13.69 4.21 -8.27
N TYR A 310 12.82 3.43 -8.88
CA TYR A 310 11.58 3.87 -9.54
C TYR A 310 10.31 3.61 -8.72
N GLY A 311 10.47 3.07 -7.53
CA GLY A 311 9.40 2.91 -6.54
C GLY A 311 9.89 3.45 -5.20
N THR A 312 9.10 4.30 -4.59
CA THR A 312 9.44 4.90 -3.30
C THR A 312 8.30 4.70 -2.31
N ASN A 313 8.69 4.48 -1.05
CA ASN A 313 7.82 4.72 0.09
C ASN A 313 8.40 5.87 0.90
N GLN A 314 7.57 6.82 1.27
CA GLN A 314 7.99 8.01 1.99
C GLN A 314 7.13 8.19 3.23
N LEU A 315 7.80 8.49 4.36
CA LEU A 315 7.09 9.03 5.52
C LEU A 315 6.68 10.45 5.18
N MET A 316 5.39 10.73 5.26
CA MET A 316 4.78 12.02 4.95
C MET A 316 4.29 12.70 6.22
N ARG A 317 4.63 13.98 6.33
CA ARG A 317 4.00 14.88 7.30
C ARG A 317 2.88 15.64 6.59
N TRP A 318 1.67 15.51 7.11
CA TRP A 318 0.48 16.13 6.55
C TRP A 318 -0.02 17.29 7.40
N HIS A 319 -0.53 18.32 6.75
CA HIS A 319 -1.29 19.42 7.34
C HIS A 319 -2.74 19.32 6.87
N PHE A 320 -3.67 19.27 7.82
CA PHE A 320 -5.10 19.16 7.58
C PHE A 320 -5.82 20.27 8.34
N ASP A 321 -6.27 21.33 7.68
CA ASP A 321 -7.09 22.38 8.32
C ASP A 321 -6.58 22.79 9.73
N GLY A 322 -5.27 22.98 9.87
CA GLY A 322 -4.63 23.36 11.14
C GLY A 322 -4.17 22.22 12.05
N LYS A 323 -4.43 20.96 11.70
CA LYS A 323 -3.88 19.77 12.38
C LYS A 323 -2.64 19.25 11.66
N ILE A 324 -1.78 18.58 12.39
CA ILE A 324 -0.65 17.83 11.83
C ILE A 324 -0.94 16.34 11.95
N GLY A 325 -0.71 15.62 10.89
CA GLY A 325 -0.80 14.18 10.84
C GLY A 325 0.38 13.52 10.14
N TRP A 326 0.37 12.21 10.12
CA TRP A 326 1.42 11.40 9.53
C TRP A 326 0.83 10.27 8.68
N GLY A 327 1.61 9.79 7.75
CA GLY A 327 1.22 8.72 6.85
C GLY A 327 2.29 8.45 5.82
N GLU A 328 1.91 7.89 4.70
CA GLU A 328 2.85 7.49 3.66
C GLU A 328 2.43 7.97 2.28
N ASP A 329 3.43 8.03 1.42
CA ASP A 329 3.31 8.05 -0.04
C ASP A 329 4.04 6.82 -0.59
N GLN A 330 3.30 5.93 -1.22
CA GLN A 330 3.86 4.81 -1.98
C GLN A 330 3.70 5.12 -3.47
N ASP A 331 4.77 5.51 -4.10
CA ASP A 331 4.79 5.92 -5.51
C ASP A 331 5.55 4.87 -6.34
N VAL A 332 4.81 3.99 -6.99
CA VAL A 332 5.34 2.87 -7.76
C VAL A 332 5.16 3.10 -9.26
N TRP A 333 6.27 3.17 -9.97
CA TRP A 333 6.31 3.48 -11.39
C TRP A 333 6.69 2.28 -12.25
N ASN A 334 6.15 2.25 -13.47
CA ASN A 334 6.81 1.51 -14.53
C ASN A 334 8.13 2.22 -14.88
N PRO A 335 9.27 1.52 -14.96
CA PRO A 335 10.58 2.13 -15.18
C PRO A 335 10.63 3.06 -16.42
N LYS A 336 10.00 2.69 -17.53
CA LYS A 336 9.96 3.51 -18.73
C LYS A 336 9.26 4.86 -18.53
N HIS A 337 8.17 4.86 -17.75
CA HIS A 337 7.43 6.09 -17.45
C HIS A 337 8.17 6.94 -16.44
N PHE A 338 8.83 6.31 -15.48
CA PHE A 338 9.68 7.02 -14.52
C PHE A 338 10.80 7.80 -15.21
N VAL A 339 11.53 7.15 -16.13
CA VAL A 339 12.61 7.80 -16.89
C VAL A 339 12.06 8.97 -17.71
N ARG A 340 10.95 8.79 -18.42
CA ARG A 340 10.34 9.88 -19.21
C ARG A 340 9.92 11.06 -18.34
N MET A 341 9.32 10.79 -17.20
CA MET A 341 8.94 11.83 -16.23
C MET A 341 10.18 12.56 -15.72
N LEU A 342 11.23 11.84 -15.35
CA LEU A 342 12.48 12.42 -14.88
C LEU A 342 13.17 13.31 -15.94
N ASP A 343 13.18 12.87 -17.19
CA ASP A 343 13.70 13.66 -18.31
C ASP A 343 12.88 14.95 -18.53
N ALA A 344 11.56 14.86 -18.44
CA ALA A 344 10.69 16.03 -18.54
C ALA A 344 10.94 17.04 -17.42
N LEU A 345 11.13 16.58 -16.17
CA LEU A 345 11.47 17.44 -15.03
C LEU A 345 12.81 18.16 -15.20
N ARG A 346 13.79 17.53 -15.86
CA ARG A 346 15.11 18.11 -16.09
C ARG A 346 15.13 19.12 -17.24
N THR A 347 14.27 18.94 -18.23
CA THR A 347 14.19 19.83 -19.42
C THR A 347 13.27 21.02 -19.24
N SER A 348 12.39 21.03 -18.23
CA SER A 348 11.50 22.14 -17.92
C SER A 348 12.12 23.21 -17.02
N ARG A 349 13.44 23.17 -16.84
CA ARG A 349 14.25 24.22 -16.22
C ARG A 349 14.86 25.08 -17.33
#